data_b503e5c5e453717fe213ad8b9a7529ea
#
_entry.id   b503e5c5e453717fe213ad8b9a7529ea
#
_cell.length_a   1.000
_cell.length_b   1.000
_cell.length_c   1.000
_cell.angle_alpha   90.00
_cell.angle_beta   90.00
_cell.angle_gamma   90.00
#
_symmetry.space_group_name_H-M   'P 1'
#
loop_
_entity.id
_entity.type
_entity.pdbx_description
1 polymer ?
#
loop_
_entity_poly.entity_id
_entity_poly.type
_entity_poly.pdbx_seq_one_letter_code
_entity_poly.pdbx_strand_id
1 'polypeptide(L)'
;IAVLVNNYLDFQIINQIGLLFIDCAPGEIRKDLIKKYELQANVIIVHDTEPGAEYVYGMNEVLSSFKYRLDYQPEGKPHTTAVSNYINITEWF
;
A
#
# COMPACT_ATOMS: atom_id res chain seq x y z
N ILE A 1 -6.65 14.24 0.68
CA ILE A 1 -7.75 13.38 0.22
C ILE A 1 -7.38 11.92 0.45
N ALA A 2 -8.27 11.19 1.04
CA ALA A 2 -8.16 9.74 1.17
C ALA A 2 -9.01 9.08 0.09
N VAL A 3 -8.43 8.08 -0.56
CA VAL A 3 -9.12 7.37 -1.65
C VAL A 3 -9.08 5.88 -1.35
N LEU A 4 -10.23 5.24 -1.41
CA LEU A 4 -10.34 3.78 -1.34
C LEU A 4 -10.43 3.26 -2.76
N VAL A 5 -9.42 2.51 -3.20
CA VAL A 5 -9.39 1.92 -4.53
C VAL A 5 -9.78 0.46 -4.44
N ASN A 6 -10.77 0.07 -5.22
CA ASN A 6 -11.32 -1.26 -5.19
C ASN A 6 -11.38 -1.80 -6.62
N ASN A 7 -10.33 -2.52 -7.04
CA ASN A 7 -10.33 -3.31 -8.26
C ASN A 7 -10.24 -2.51 -9.58
N TYR A 8 -9.60 -1.32 -9.60
CA TYR A 8 -9.62 -0.48 -10.80
C TYR A 8 -8.21 -0.02 -11.21
N LEU A 9 -7.48 -0.87 -11.95
CA LEU A 9 -6.17 -0.48 -12.48
C LEU A 9 -6.26 0.62 -13.53
N ASP A 10 -7.36 0.68 -14.25
CA ASP A 10 -7.60 1.70 -15.28
C ASP A 10 -8.27 2.97 -14.75
N PHE A 11 -8.59 3.00 -13.46
CA PHE A 11 -9.13 4.20 -12.83
C PHE A 11 -8.05 5.29 -12.78
N GLN A 12 -8.40 6.50 -13.18
CA GLN A 12 -7.44 7.61 -13.25
C GLN A 12 -7.75 8.64 -12.18
N ILE A 13 -6.74 8.95 -11.37
CA ILE A 13 -6.79 10.05 -10.41
C ILE A 13 -5.70 11.03 -10.84
N ILE A 14 -6.09 12.24 -11.21
CA ILE A 14 -5.15 13.22 -11.77
C ILE A 14 -4.56 14.16 -10.71
N ASN A 15 -5.14 14.20 -9.53
CA ASN A 15 -4.66 15.06 -8.45
C ASN A 15 -3.76 14.29 -7.49
N GLN A 16 -2.95 15.02 -6.73
CA GLN A 16 -2.16 14.42 -5.65
C GLN A 16 -3.11 13.79 -4.63
N ILE A 17 -2.76 12.58 -4.18
CA ILE A 17 -3.54 11.82 -3.20
C ILE A 17 -2.86 11.95 -1.85
N GLY A 18 -3.61 12.39 -0.82
CA GLY A 18 -3.05 12.46 0.54
C GLY A 18 -2.82 11.07 1.11
N LEU A 19 -3.84 10.22 1.06
CA LEU A 19 -3.79 8.87 1.61
C LEU A 19 -4.51 7.93 0.66
N LEU A 20 -3.83 6.85 0.26
CA LEU A 20 -4.40 5.79 -0.54
C LEU A 20 -4.42 4.51 0.28
N PHE A 21 -5.61 3.95 0.51
CA PHE A 21 -5.77 2.66 1.19
C PHE A 21 -6.06 1.59 0.15
N ILE A 22 -5.27 0.54 0.13
CA ILE A 22 -5.41 -0.57 -0.81
C ILE A 22 -5.81 -1.84 -0.06
N ASP A 23 -7.03 -2.31 -0.32
CA ASP A 23 -7.59 -3.55 0.22
C ASP A 23 -8.57 -4.12 -0.80
N CYS A 24 -8.10 -4.31 -2.03
CA CYS A 24 -8.97 -4.65 -3.15
C CYS A 24 -8.83 -6.11 -3.56
N ALA A 25 -9.80 -6.58 -4.32
CA ALA A 25 -9.78 -7.89 -4.95
C ALA A 25 -9.86 -7.74 -6.47
N PRO A 26 -9.16 -8.58 -7.26
CA PRO A 26 -8.27 -9.63 -6.77
C PRO A 26 -6.99 -9.07 -6.15
N GLY A 27 -6.44 -9.78 -5.16
CA GLY A 27 -5.28 -9.30 -4.41
C GLY A 27 -4.04 -9.13 -5.27
N GLU A 28 -3.94 -9.85 -6.38
CA GLU A 28 -2.79 -9.81 -7.29
C GLU A 28 -2.57 -8.44 -7.91
N ILE A 29 -3.61 -7.61 -8.02
CA ILE A 29 -3.47 -6.28 -8.61
C ILE A 29 -2.93 -5.24 -7.62
N ARG A 30 -2.82 -5.58 -6.33
CA ARG A 30 -2.40 -4.63 -5.30
C ARG A 30 -1.01 -4.07 -5.57
N LYS A 31 -0.06 -4.93 -5.96
CA LYS A 31 1.30 -4.49 -6.27
C LYS A 31 1.33 -3.51 -7.43
N ASP A 32 0.48 -3.71 -8.43
CA ASP A 32 0.40 -2.82 -9.58
C ASP A 32 -0.20 -1.47 -9.22
N LEU A 33 -1.19 -1.47 -8.32
CA LEU A 33 -1.77 -0.23 -7.81
C LEU A 33 -0.76 0.56 -6.97
N ILE A 34 0.01 -0.12 -6.13
CA ILE A 34 1.06 0.54 -5.34
C ILE A 34 2.05 1.24 -6.28
N LYS A 35 2.50 0.53 -7.29
CA LYS A 35 3.45 1.06 -8.25
C LYS A 35 2.87 2.22 -9.06
N LYS A 36 1.61 2.11 -9.46
CA LYS A 36 0.91 3.13 -10.23
C LYS A 36 0.87 4.47 -9.48
N TYR A 37 0.66 4.42 -8.17
CA TYR A 37 0.47 5.62 -7.37
C TYR A 37 1.65 5.97 -6.46
N GLU A 38 2.81 5.32 -6.65
CA GLU A 38 3.94 5.48 -5.75
C GLU A 38 4.43 6.93 -5.61
N LEU A 39 4.32 7.74 -6.65
CA LEU A 39 4.71 9.14 -6.63
C LEU A 39 3.53 10.09 -6.48
N GLN A 40 2.32 9.61 -6.70
CA GLN A 40 1.12 10.44 -6.67
C GLN A 40 0.47 10.47 -5.28
N ALA A 41 0.66 9.43 -4.48
CA ALA A 41 0.11 9.35 -3.13
C ALA A 41 1.18 9.78 -2.10
N ASN A 42 0.79 10.62 -1.15
CA ASN A 42 1.69 10.99 -0.06
C ASN A 42 1.96 9.79 0.84
N VAL A 43 0.93 9.01 1.16
CA VAL A 43 1.03 7.79 1.95
C VAL A 43 0.15 6.73 1.33
N ILE A 44 0.65 5.50 1.23
CA ILE A 44 -0.12 4.33 0.81
C ILE A 44 -0.18 3.36 1.98
N ILE A 45 -1.38 2.91 2.33
CA ILE A 45 -1.60 1.89 3.36
C ILE A 45 -2.16 0.66 2.66
N VAL A 46 -1.52 -0.49 2.88
CA VAL A 46 -1.89 -1.75 2.24
C VAL A 46 -2.22 -2.77 3.30
N HIS A 47 -3.36 -3.42 3.15
CA HIS A 47 -3.81 -4.50 4.04
C HIS A 47 -3.30 -5.86 3.56
N ASP A 48 -3.21 -6.83 4.47
CA ASP A 48 -2.78 -8.20 4.20
C ASP A 48 -1.34 -8.28 3.68
N THR A 49 -0.40 -7.75 4.47
CA THR A 49 1.03 -7.77 4.13
C THR A 49 1.82 -8.80 4.93
N GLU A 50 1.16 -9.73 5.60
CA GLU A 50 1.83 -10.79 6.35
C GLU A 50 2.57 -11.74 5.41
N PRO A 51 3.59 -12.48 5.91
CA PRO A 51 4.42 -13.33 5.05
C PRO A 51 3.63 -14.36 4.23
N GLY A 52 2.53 -14.89 4.79
CA GLY A 52 1.67 -15.83 4.06
C GLY A 52 0.98 -15.19 2.86
N ALA A 53 0.60 -13.93 2.97
CA ALA A 53 -0.03 -13.20 1.87
C ALA A 53 0.98 -12.83 0.79
N GLU A 54 2.25 -12.66 1.12
CA GLU A 54 3.30 -12.34 0.16
C GLU A 54 3.39 -13.42 -0.93
N TYR A 55 3.21 -14.68 -0.55
CA TYR A 55 3.22 -15.79 -1.50
C TYR A 55 2.19 -15.61 -2.60
N VAL A 56 1.03 -15.02 -2.26
CA VAL A 56 -0.06 -14.81 -3.22
C VAL A 56 0.04 -13.46 -3.91
N TYR A 57 0.35 -12.42 -3.15
CA TYR A 57 0.23 -11.04 -3.64
C TYR A 57 1.54 -10.43 -4.15
N GLY A 58 2.68 -10.89 -3.66
CA GLY A 58 3.99 -10.47 -4.14
C GLY A 58 4.28 -8.99 -3.99
N MET A 59 3.87 -8.39 -2.86
CA MET A 59 3.96 -6.95 -2.68
C MET A 59 5.29 -6.47 -2.07
N ASN A 60 6.06 -7.36 -1.46
CA ASN A 60 7.20 -6.94 -0.65
C ASN A 60 8.26 -6.17 -1.44
N GLU A 61 8.53 -6.57 -2.67
CA GLU A 61 9.52 -5.88 -3.52
C GLU A 61 9.10 -4.43 -3.77
N VAL A 62 7.84 -4.22 -4.13
CA VAL A 62 7.32 -2.87 -4.39
C VAL A 62 7.29 -2.04 -3.12
N LEU A 63 6.83 -2.61 -2.01
CA LEU A 63 6.76 -1.90 -0.72
C LEU A 63 8.15 -1.50 -0.23
N SER A 64 9.16 -2.33 -0.47
CA SER A 64 10.53 -2.07 -0.02
C SER A 64 11.24 -1.01 -0.86
N SER A 65 10.68 -0.60 -1.98
CA SER A 65 11.26 0.44 -2.83
C SER A 65 10.97 1.86 -2.33
N PHE A 66 10.05 2.02 -1.38
CA PHE A 66 9.70 3.33 -0.85
C PHE A 66 10.74 3.83 0.14
N LYS A 67 10.87 5.15 0.25
CA LYS A 67 11.80 5.78 1.16
C LYS A 67 11.49 5.47 2.63
N TYR A 68 10.20 5.43 2.98
CA TYR A 68 9.75 5.12 4.33
C TYR A 68 8.78 3.95 4.30
N ARG A 69 8.94 3.01 5.23
CA ARG A 69 8.06 1.85 5.36
C ARG A 69 7.82 1.56 6.85
N LEU A 70 6.55 1.31 7.17
CA LEU A 70 6.15 0.94 8.53
C LEU A 70 5.21 -0.26 8.44
N ASP A 71 5.59 -1.36 9.10
CA ASP A 71 4.80 -2.58 9.14
C ASP A 71 4.11 -2.70 10.50
N TYR A 72 2.79 -2.80 10.50
CA TYR A 72 2.02 -3.14 11.69
C TYR A 72 1.74 -4.64 11.65
N GLN A 73 2.27 -5.38 12.61
CA GLN A 73 2.32 -6.83 12.59
C GLN A 73 1.72 -7.42 13.87
N PRO A 74 0.41 -7.29 14.08
CA PRO A 74 -0.22 -7.87 15.28
C PRO A 74 -0.20 -9.38 15.20
N GLU A 75 0.05 -10.02 16.36
CA GLU A 75 0.10 -11.46 16.42
C GLU A 75 -1.28 -12.06 16.13
N GLY A 76 -1.30 -13.10 15.28
CA GLY A 76 -2.51 -13.83 14.96
C GLY A 76 -3.52 -13.07 14.12
N LYS A 77 -3.13 -11.93 13.51
CA LYS A 77 -4.01 -11.10 12.70
C LYS A 77 -3.30 -10.69 11.42
N PRO A 78 -4.07 -10.26 10.40
CA PRO A 78 -3.46 -9.71 9.19
C PRO A 78 -2.55 -8.53 9.49
N HIS A 79 -1.47 -8.41 8.74
CA HIS A 79 -0.55 -7.30 8.84
C HIS A 79 -0.99 -6.16 7.94
N THR A 80 -0.55 -4.96 8.27
CA THR A 80 -0.82 -3.75 7.48
C THR A 80 0.50 -3.01 7.31
N THR A 81 0.77 -2.51 6.11
CA THR A 81 1.99 -1.77 5.83
C THR A 81 1.65 -0.39 5.30
N ALA A 82 2.31 0.61 5.85
CA ALA A 82 2.27 1.98 5.33
C ALA A 82 3.60 2.29 4.65
N VAL A 83 3.55 2.94 3.51
CA VAL A 83 4.75 3.36 2.77
C VAL A 83 4.59 4.80 2.29
N SER A 84 5.70 5.51 2.16
CA SER A 84 5.71 6.87 1.65
C SER A 84 7.08 7.22 1.08
N ASN A 85 7.09 8.03 0.02
CA ASN A 85 8.30 8.65 -0.49
C ASN A 85 8.46 10.09 0.00
N TYR A 86 7.48 10.63 0.71
CA TYR A 86 7.43 12.05 1.06
C TYR A 86 7.39 12.32 2.56
N ILE A 87 6.77 11.44 3.35
CA ILE A 87 6.51 11.66 4.76
C ILE A 87 7.17 10.55 5.58
N ASN A 88 7.93 10.93 6.60
CA ASN A 88 8.49 9.95 7.53
C ASN A 88 7.38 9.43 8.44
N ILE A 89 6.85 8.28 8.10
CA ILE A 89 5.76 7.63 8.81
C ILE A 89 6.24 6.60 9.83
N THR A 90 7.55 6.44 10.00
CA THR A 90 8.11 5.33 10.78
C THR A 90 7.79 5.40 12.26
N GLU A 91 7.30 6.51 12.75
CA GLU A 91 6.93 6.70 14.15
C GLU A 91 5.41 6.73 14.40
N TRP A 92 4.60 6.36 13.40
CA TRP A 92 3.15 6.44 13.52
C TRP A 92 2.55 5.41 14.49
N PHE A 93 3.21 4.27 14.69
CA PHE A 93 2.73 3.23 15.61
C PHE A 93 3.69 3.02 16.77
#